data_773652169fcf5f7c1d08fd0efe4ddb7f
#
_entry.id   773652169fcf5f7c1d08fd0efe4ddb7f
#
_cell.length_a   1.000
_cell.length_b   1.000
_cell.length_c   1.000
_cell.angle_alpha   90.00
_cell.angle_beta   90.00
_cell.angle_gamma   90.00
#
_symmetry.space_group_name_H-M   'P 1'
#
loop_
_entity.id
_entity.type
_entity.pdbx_description
1 polymer ?
#
loop_
_entity_poly.entity_id
_entity_poly.type
_entity_poly.pdbx_seq_one_letter_code
_entity_poly.pdbx_strand_id
1 'polypeptide(L)'
;MDLGVYKSFTTEDEEEGLLDILKNLESRSDVKSVKIKSGNAKTVIYLVISDKRFEAQNILNEQLSNAGLSPSKVFVKSISTSQEATEFLLPSGARRRIGFKPSKGFQQTTFMASITELFPAIAFINRINPSLSVEDFYNAILQANPSSASAPGPYLGANDVKSGKDVIDQSEPGPDMKVKEKITNAKNITKWLNNHNQKHPIAEVYWGYRAKPKGVDPSNPGDIFLKYQNGGMLGVSLKAGTSASKEPILNTYVKPLFDYYGKPSDYLKLKQSLYPQYREAGVNEQDIRTKWGSSQLAQQLGKFEKENPKEYDR
;
A
#
# COMPACT_ATOMS: atom_id res chain seq x y z
N MET A 1 26.83 -7.67 -16.03
CA MET A 1 25.86 -8.71 -15.58
C MET A 1 26.55 -10.07 -15.67
N ASP A 2 26.70 -10.77 -14.55
CA ASP A 2 27.26 -12.13 -14.59
C ASP A 2 26.11 -13.13 -14.80
N LEU A 3 25.79 -13.38 -16.08
CA LEU A 3 24.73 -14.28 -16.52
C LEU A 3 25.21 -15.73 -16.71
N GLY A 4 26.49 -15.98 -16.44
CA GLY A 4 27.13 -17.27 -16.70
C GLY A 4 26.62 -18.46 -15.87
N VAL A 5 25.99 -18.22 -14.74
CA VAL A 5 25.63 -19.29 -13.77
C VAL A 5 24.35 -20.05 -14.16
N TYR A 6 23.49 -19.50 -15.03
CA TYR A 6 22.16 -20.08 -15.34
C TYR A 6 22.00 -20.68 -16.74
N LYS A 7 23.07 -20.67 -17.56
CA LYS A 7 23.05 -21.26 -18.90
C LYS A 7 22.80 -22.79 -18.95
N SER A 8 22.82 -23.47 -17.81
CA SER A 8 22.72 -24.94 -17.75
C SER A 8 21.28 -25.50 -17.70
N PHE A 9 20.26 -24.65 -17.75
CA PHE A 9 18.88 -25.07 -17.45
C PHE A 9 17.88 -24.96 -18.60
N THR A 10 18.30 -24.40 -19.73
CA THR A 10 17.46 -24.22 -20.93
C THR A 10 18.28 -24.50 -22.17
N THR A 11 17.62 -24.74 -23.31
CA THR A 11 18.30 -24.75 -24.60
C THR A 11 18.93 -23.36 -24.81
N GLU A 12 20.18 -23.32 -25.21
CA GLU A 12 20.97 -22.06 -25.31
C GLU A 12 20.25 -20.98 -26.10
N ASP A 13 19.54 -21.36 -27.16
CA ASP A 13 18.82 -20.45 -28.07
C ASP A 13 17.61 -19.73 -27.41
N GLU A 14 16.89 -20.38 -26.50
CA GLU A 14 15.70 -19.78 -25.86
C GLU A 14 16.07 -18.70 -24.84
N GLU A 15 17.16 -18.90 -24.12
CA GLU A 15 17.65 -17.89 -23.18
C GLU A 15 18.35 -16.74 -23.89
N GLU A 16 18.99 -17.00 -25.01
CA GLU A 16 19.68 -15.97 -25.79
C GLU A 16 18.70 -14.90 -26.28
N GLY A 17 17.54 -15.30 -26.81
CA GLY A 17 16.46 -14.37 -27.18
C GLY A 17 15.92 -13.55 -26.02
N LEU A 18 15.72 -14.18 -24.84
CA LEU A 18 15.29 -13.45 -23.65
C LEU A 18 16.36 -12.48 -23.15
N LEU A 19 17.63 -12.89 -23.17
CA LEU A 19 18.74 -12.03 -22.75
C LEU A 19 18.87 -10.81 -23.65
N ASP A 20 18.62 -10.94 -24.94
CA ASP A 20 18.66 -9.81 -25.87
C ASP A 20 17.49 -8.84 -25.61
N ILE A 21 16.29 -9.34 -25.32
CA ILE A 21 15.17 -8.51 -24.88
C ILE A 21 15.53 -7.75 -23.59
N LEU A 22 16.12 -8.43 -22.61
CA LEU A 22 16.53 -7.81 -21.35
C LEU A 22 17.68 -6.81 -21.51
N LYS A 23 18.65 -7.06 -22.40
CA LYS A 23 19.72 -6.10 -22.74
C LYS A 23 19.14 -4.86 -23.44
N ASN A 24 18.21 -5.06 -24.37
CA ASN A 24 17.52 -3.96 -25.05
C ASN A 24 16.74 -3.11 -24.03
N LEU A 25 16.08 -3.75 -23.06
CA LEU A 25 15.42 -3.04 -21.98
C LEU A 25 16.44 -2.28 -21.11
N GLU A 26 17.59 -2.89 -20.78
CA GLU A 26 18.65 -2.27 -19.95
C GLU A 26 19.33 -1.08 -20.65
N SER A 27 19.36 -1.05 -21.98
CA SER A 27 19.94 0.06 -22.74
C SER A 27 19.10 1.34 -22.72
N ARG A 28 17.88 1.30 -22.23
CA ARG A 28 16.99 2.46 -22.14
C ARG A 28 17.48 3.44 -21.07
N SER A 29 17.36 4.71 -21.34
CA SER A 29 17.79 5.80 -20.42
C SER A 29 17.04 5.81 -19.09
N ASP A 30 15.79 5.31 -19.09
CA ASP A 30 14.94 5.23 -17.89
C ASP A 30 15.15 3.94 -17.08
N VAL A 31 15.87 2.94 -17.62
CA VAL A 31 16.21 1.70 -16.90
C VAL A 31 17.60 1.82 -16.29
N LYS A 32 17.70 1.62 -14.99
CA LYS A 32 18.96 1.73 -14.24
C LYS A 32 19.71 0.42 -14.14
N SER A 33 19.00 -0.69 -14.09
CA SER A 33 19.60 -2.03 -14.09
C SER A 33 18.58 -3.12 -14.29
N VAL A 34 19.03 -4.22 -14.89
CA VAL A 34 18.35 -5.51 -14.93
C VAL A 34 19.22 -6.52 -14.21
N LYS A 35 18.66 -7.24 -13.22
CA LYS A 35 19.41 -8.17 -12.36
C LYS A 35 18.66 -9.49 -12.18
N ILE A 36 19.39 -10.58 -12.13
CA ILE A 36 18.85 -11.84 -11.62
C ILE A 36 18.73 -11.69 -10.09
N LYS A 37 17.54 -11.88 -9.55
CA LYS A 37 17.30 -11.78 -8.12
C LYS A 37 17.39 -13.13 -7.43
N SER A 38 16.79 -14.15 -8.01
CA SER A 38 16.81 -15.52 -7.51
C SER A 38 16.35 -16.46 -8.61
N GLY A 39 16.69 -17.72 -8.50
CA GLY A 39 16.25 -18.72 -9.44
C GLY A 39 16.60 -20.12 -9.01
N ASN A 40 15.94 -21.07 -9.65
CA ASN A 40 16.25 -22.49 -9.60
C ASN A 40 16.08 -23.07 -11.00
N ALA A 41 16.34 -24.37 -11.18
CA ALA A 41 16.25 -25.05 -12.48
C ALA A 41 14.92 -24.84 -13.24
N LYS A 42 13.84 -24.52 -12.55
CA LYS A 42 12.50 -24.37 -13.15
C LYS A 42 12.01 -22.93 -13.24
N THR A 43 12.50 -22.05 -12.37
CA THR A 43 11.99 -20.68 -12.28
C THR A 43 13.13 -19.70 -12.03
N VAL A 44 13.32 -18.71 -12.88
CA VAL A 44 14.26 -17.60 -12.68
C VAL A 44 13.47 -16.31 -12.51
N ILE A 45 13.89 -15.49 -11.56
CA ILE A 45 13.30 -14.20 -11.24
C ILE A 45 14.30 -13.09 -11.56
N TYR A 46 13.94 -12.23 -12.48
CA TYR A 46 14.66 -11.01 -12.81
C TYR A 46 14.05 -9.81 -12.10
N LEU A 47 14.84 -8.79 -11.85
CA LEU A 47 14.39 -7.52 -11.31
C LEU A 47 14.89 -6.38 -12.19
N VAL A 48 13.93 -5.65 -12.75
CA VAL A 48 14.16 -4.42 -13.49
C VAL A 48 13.99 -3.23 -12.56
N ILE A 49 14.97 -2.35 -12.48
CA ILE A 49 14.91 -1.08 -11.76
C ILE A 49 14.82 0.03 -12.79
N SER A 50 13.70 0.76 -12.81
CA SER A 50 13.43 1.80 -13.79
C SER A 50 12.82 3.05 -13.15
N ASP A 51 13.13 4.22 -13.71
CA ASP A 51 12.46 5.49 -13.37
C ASP A 51 10.99 5.45 -13.80
N LYS A 52 10.69 4.74 -14.90
CA LYS A 52 9.36 4.57 -15.52
C LYS A 52 8.97 3.09 -15.60
N ARG A 53 8.80 2.47 -14.46
CA ARG A 53 8.62 1.01 -14.36
C ARG A 53 7.44 0.44 -15.17
N PHE A 54 6.31 1.17 -15.27
CA PHE A 54 5.14 0.69 -16.02
C PHE A 54 5.37 0.76 -17.53
N GLU A 55 6.01 1.83 -18.01
CA GLU A 55 6.43 1.95 -19.40
C GLU A 55 7.42 0.84 -19.76
N ALA A 56 8.42 0.61 -18.89
CA ALA A 56 9.37 -0.49 -19.06
C ALA A 56 8.68 -1.86 -19.06
N GLN A 57 7.66 -2.07 -18.20
CA GLN A 57 6.86 -3.30 -18.17
C GLN A 57 6.02 -3.48 -19.44
N ASN A 58 5.38 -2.42 -19.94
CA ASN A 58 4.58 -2.49 -21.15
C ASN A 58 5.45 -2.82 -22.39
N ILE A 59 6.61 -2.15 -22.51
CA ILE A 59 7.57 -2.43 -23.59
C ILE A 59 8.09 -3.86 -23.51
N LEU A 60 8.43 -4.34 -22.31
CA LEU A 60 8.83 -5.73 -22.14
C LEU A 60 7.72 -6.70 -22.60
N ASN A 61 6.47 -6.46 -22.17
CA ASN A 61 5.36 -7.33 -22.52
C ASN A 61 5.13 -7.36 -24.04
N GLU A 62 5.27 -6.22 -24.71
CA GLU A 62 5.19 -6.12 -26.16
C GLU A 62 6.32 -6.91 -26.84
N GLN A 63 7.56 -6.74 -26.41
CA GLN A 63 8.72 -7.48 -26.95
C GLN A 63 8.60 -8.99 -26.73
N LEU A 64 8.13 -9.42 -25.56
CA LEU A 64 7.86 -10.83 -25.28
C LEU A 64 6.77 -11.39 -26.18
N SER A 65 5.68 -10.65 -26.39
CA SER A 65 4.58 -11.04 -27.27
C SER A 65 5.04 -11.15 -28.73
N ASN A 66 5.87 -10.21 -29.20
CA ASN A 66 6.46 -10.23 -30.52
C ASN A 66 7.43 -11.42 -30.73
N ALA A 67 8.05 -11.88 -29.66
CA ALA A 67 8.87 -13.10 -29.64
C ALA A 67 8.05 -14.39 -29.49
N GLY A 68 6.71 -14.33 -29.54
CA GLY A 68 5.81 -15.49 -29.45
C GLY A 68 5.59 -15.99 -28.02
N LEU A 69 6.03 -15.26 -27.01
CA LEU A 69 5.79 -15.58 -25.60
C LEU A 69 4.47 -14.96 -25.14
N SER A 70 3.83 -15.58 -24.14
CA SER A 70 2.55 -15.11 -23.57
C SER A 70 2.76 -14.54 -22.18
N PRO A 71 3.10 -13.24 -22.04
CA PRO A 71 3.30 -12.63 -20.74
C PRO A 71 1.98 -12.47 -19.98
N SER A 72 1.99 -12.78 -18.70
CA SER A 72 0.87 -12.59 -17.78
C SER A 72 1.30 -11.81 -16.54
N LYS A 73 0.37 -11.07 -15.94
CA LYS A 73 0.63 -10.38 -14.67
C LYS A 73 0.44 -11.32 -13.48
N VAL A 74 1.42 -11.39 -12.60
CA VAL A 74 1.39 -12.20 -11.38
C VAL A 74 1.89 -11.41 -10.17
N PHE A 75 1.49 -11.84 -8.97
CA PHE A 75 2.00 -11.28 -7.73
C PHE A 75 3.05 -12.20 -7.12
N VAL A 76 4.26 -11.72 -6.95
CA VAL A 76 5.40 -12.50 -6.47
C VAL A 76 5.88 -11.98 -5.13
N LYS A 77 5.58 -12.71 -4.05
CA LYS A 77 6.00 -12.36 -2.68
C LYS A 77 7.52 -12.28 -2.49
N SER A 78 8.29 -13.06 -3.26
CA SER A 78 9.76 -13.12 -3.14
C SER A 78 10.48 -11.88 -3.68
N ILE A 79 9.81 -10.99 -4.41
CA ILE A 79 10.44 -9.77 -4.96
C ILE A 79 10.33 -8.62 -3.96
N SER A 80 9.21 -8.47 -3.34
CA SER A 80 8.87 -7.71 -2.12
C SER A 80 7.45 -8.12 -1.74
N THR A 81 6.96 -7.77 -0.55
CA THR A 81 5.59 -8.10 -0.15
C THR A 81 4.58 -7.59 -1.19
N SER A 82 4.11 -8.47 -2.08
CA SER A 82 3.07 -8.21 -3.09
C SER A 82 3.49 -7.41 -4.34
N GLN A 83 4.71 -7.59 -4.83
CA GLN A 83 5.13 -6.90 -6.05
C GLN A 83 4.52 -7.56 -7.30
N GLU A 84 3.98 -6.74 -8.19
CA GLU A 84 3.54 -7.15 -9.52
C GLU A 84 4.74 -7.52 -10.39
N ALA A 85 4.62 -8.61 -11.12
CA ALA A 85 5.64 -9.10 -12.04
C ALA A 85 4.99 -9.61 -13.32
N THR A 86 5.73 -9.57 -14.41
CA THR A 86 5.39 -10.29 -15.63
C THR A 86 5.89 -11.72 -15.53
N GLU A 87 5.02 -12.69 -15.75
CA GLU A 87 5.35 -14.12 -15.80
C GLU A 87 5.08 -14.65 -17.22
N PHE A 88 5.96 -15.53 -17.69
CA PHE A 88 5.79 -16.26 -18.94
C PHE A 88 6.55 -17.59 -18.88
N LEU A 89 6.20 -18.49 -19.79
CA LEU A 89 6.91 -19.76 -19.97
C LEU A 89 7.73 -19.68 -21.26
N LEU A 90 8.96 -20.17 -21.19
CA LEU A 90 9.75 -20.47 -22.37
C LEU A 90 9.20 -21.70 -23.09
N PRO A 91 9.48 -21.94 -24.38
CA PRO A 91 9.06 -23.14 -25.11
C PRO A 91 9.44 -24.44 -24.39
N SER A 92 10.56 -24.49 -23.71
CA SER A 92 10.98 -25.61 -22.83
C SER A 92 10.07 -25.86 -21.62
N GLY A 93 9.09 -24.96 -21.35
CA GLY A 93 8.26 -24.97 -20.15
C GLY A 93 8.92 -24.34 -18.92
N ALA A 94 10.13 -23.83 -19.06
CA ALA A 94 10.82 -23.13 -17.98
C ALA A 94 10.15 -21.77 -17.70
N ARG A 95 9.86 -21.50 -16.42
CA ARG A 95 9.16 -20.29 -15.99
C ARG A 95 10.12 -19.13 -15.79
N ARG A 96 9.74 -17.97 -16.27
CA ARG A 96 10.45 -16.70 -16.05
C ARG A 96 9.52 -15.68 -15.42
N ARG A 97 10.05 -14.92 -14.46
CA ARG A 97 9.34 -13.83 -13.79
C ARG A 97 10.20 -12.59 -13.82
N ILE A 98 9.62 -11.48 -14.20
CA ILE A 98 10.32 -10.19 -14.27
C ILE A 98 9.55 -9.21 -13.41
N GLY A 99 10.11 -8.84 -12.27
CA GLY A 99 9.57 -7.83 -11.37
C GLY A 99 10.12 -6.46 -11.71
N PHE A 100 9.28 -5.43 -11.54
CA PHE A 100 9.64 -4.04 -11.79
C PHE A 100 9.65 -3.25 -10.50
N LYS A 101 10.70 -2.49 -10.28
CA LYS A 101 10.87 -1.66 -9.11
C LYS A 101 11.23 -0.23 -9.54
N PRO A 102 10.62 0.81 -8.94
CA PRO A 102 11.03 2.18 -9.22
C PRO A 102 12.47 2.39 -8.74
N SER A 103 13.26 3.15 -9.49
CA SER A 103 14.61 3.55 -9.10
C SER A 103 14.56 4.64 -8.02
N LYS A 104 13.50 5.45 -8.08
CA LYS A 104 13.16 6.50 -7.11
C LYS A 104 11.70 6.36 -6.71
N GLY A 105 11.31 7.02 -5.63
CA GLY A 105 9.94 6.99 -5.14
C GLY A 105 9.65 5.78 -4.23
N PHE A 106 8.41 5.32 -4.25
CA PHE A 106 7.91 4.27 -3.35
C PHE A 106 7.94 2.90 -3.99
N GLN A 107 8.10 1.87 -3.16
CA GLN A 107 7.83 0.50 -3.57
C GLN A 107 6.33 0.32 -3.83
N GLN A 108 5.94 -0.71 -4.61
CA GLN A 108 4.56 -0.92 -5.03
C GLN A 108 3.55 -0.91 -3.88
N THR A 109 3.86 -1.59 -2.78
CA THR A 109 2.97 -1.63 -1.61
C THR A 109 2.77 -0.26 -0.98
N THR A 110 3.84 0.51 -0.84
CA THR A 110 3.80 1.88 -0.32
C THR A 110 3.10 2.81 -1.29
N PHE A 111 3.35 2.67 -2.59
CA PHE A 111 2.64 3.42 -3.62
C PHE A 111 1.12 3.16 -3.59
N MET A 112 0.71 1.90 -3.52
CA MET A 112 -0.71 1.54 -3.41
C MET A 112 -1.36 2.02 -2.11
N ALA A 113 -0.61 2.06 -1.00
CA ALA A 113 -1.08 2.66 0.25
C ALA A 113 -1.22 4.18 0.10
N SER A 114 -0.23 4.85 -0.50
CA SER A 114 -0.24 6.30 -0.69
C SER A 114 -1.44 6.79 -1.52
N ILE A 115 -1.93 6.01 -2.49
CA ILE A 115 -3.16 6.35 -3.23
C ILE A 115 -4.36 6.44 -2.29
N THR A 116 -4.44 5.58 -1.28
CA THR A 116 -5.56 5.60 -0.31
C THR A 116 -5.35 6.65 0.79
N GLU A 117 -4.11 6.93 1.17
CA GLU A 117 -3.77 7.71 2.36
C GLU A 117 -3.32 9.13 2.01
N LEU A 118 -2.47 9.31 0.99
CA LEU A 118 -1.89 10.60 0.64
C LEU A 118 -2.68 11.33 -0.45
N PHE A 119 -3.26 10.63 -1.44
CA PHE A 119 -4.10 11.27 -2.46
C PHE A 119 -5.29 12.04 -1.88
N PRO A 120 -6.01 11.53 -0.86
CA PRO A 120 -7.06 12.32 -0.23
C PRO A 120 -6.56 13.64 0.36
N ALA A 121 -5.38 13.63 0.97
CA ALA A 121 -4.76 14.83 1.51
C ALA A 121 -4.42 15.84 0.39
N ILE A 122 -3.79 15.36 -0.69
CA ILE A 122 -3.47 16.18 -1.87
C ILE A 122 -4.74 16.76 -2.50
N ALA A 123 -5.76 15.91 -2.68
CA ALA A 123 -7.04 16.34 -3.26
C ALA A 123 -7.73 17.39 -2.38
N PHE A 124 -7.73 17.18 -1.06
CA PHE A 124 -8.34 18.11 -0.12
C PHE A 124 -7.66 19.48 -0.13
N ILE A 125 -6.32 19.53 -0.03
CA ILE A 125 -5.59 20.83 -0.03
C ILE A 125 -5.68 21.56 -1.37
N ASN A 126 -5.80 20.84 -2.49
CA ASN A 126 -5.98 21.43 -3.83
C ASN A 126 -7.46 21.63 -4.20
N ARG A 127 -8.39 21.38 -3.26
CA ARG A 127 -9.85 21.55 -3.47
C ARG A 127 -10.39 20.78 -4.67
N ILE A 128 -9.82 19.61 -4.95
CA ILE A 128 -10.27 18.75 -6.04
C ILE A 128 -11.66 18.21 -5.67
N ASN A 129 -12.60 18.33 -6.61
CA ASN A 129 -13.98 17.91 -6.39
C ASN A 129 -14.08 16.37 -6.31
N PRO A 130 -14.46 15.76 -5.17
CA PRO A 130 -14.58 14.32 -5.04
C PRO A 130 -15.79 13.73 -5.81
N SER A 131 -16.66 14.56 -6.41
CA SER A 131 -17.78 14.10 -7.25
C SER A 131 -17.38 13.83 -8.71
N LEU A 132 -16.18 14.18 -9.13
CA LEU A 132 -15.65 13.85 -10.45
C LEU A 132 -15.68 12.34 -10.71
N SER A 133 -15.58 11.90 -11.96
CA SER A 133 -15.35 10.50 -12.27
C SER A 133 -14.06 10.00 -11.60
N VAL A 134 -13.86 8.69 -11.50
CA VAL A 134 -12.62 8.13 -10.93
C VAL A 134 -11.41 8.58 -11.73
N GLU A 135 -11.53 8.61 -13.03
CA GLU A 135 -10.47 8.98 -13.96
C GLU A 135 -10.16 10.48 -13.91
N ASP A 136 -11.19 11.33 -13.94
CA ASP A 136 -11.00 12.79 -13.85
C ASP A 136 -10.43 13.20 -12.49
N PHE A 137 -10.89 12.56 -11.41
CA PHE A 137 -10.33 12.80 -10.07
C PHE A 137 -8.85 12.41 -10.00
N TYR A 138 -8.49 11.26 -10.57
CA TYR A 138 -7.11 10.82 -10.66
C TYR A 138 -6.26 11.80 -11.48
N ASN A 139 -6.71 12.17 -12.68
CA ASN A 139 -6.01 13.11 -13.56
C ASN A 139 -5.86 14.49 -12.88
N ALA A 140 -6.85 14.95 -12.15
CA ALA A 140 -6.75 16.19 -11.38
C ALA A 140 -5.67 16.11 -10.29
N ILE A 141 -5.51 14.95 -9.63
CA ILE A 141 -4.42 14.73 -8.66
C ILE A 141 -3.06 14.74 -9.34
N LEU A 142 -2.92 14.12 -10.53
CA LEU A 142 -1.64 14.12 -11.26
C LEU A 142 -1.18 15.54 -11.65
N GLN A 143 -2.11 16.47 -11.81
CA GLN A 143 -1.84 17.87 -12.12
C GLN A 143 -1.75 18.76 -10.87
N ALA A 144 -2.03 18.20 -9.69
CA ALA A 144 -2.05 18.97 -8.45
C ALA A 144 -0.65 19.33 -7.95
N ASN A 145 -0.56 20.47 -7.26
CA ASN A 145 0.64 20.85 -6.55
C ASN A 145 0.55 20.42 -5.07
N PRO A 146 1.34 19.43 -4.61
CA PRO A 146 1.34 19.02 -3.21
C PRO A 146 1.71 20.14 -2.23
N SER A 147 2.40 21.15 -2.71
CA SER A 147 2.88 22.28 -1.91
C SER A 147 1.98 23.51 -1.96
N SER A 148 0.66 23.38 -2.14
CA SER A 148 -0.26 24.51 -2.37
C SER A 148 -0.23 25.59 -1.25
N ALA A 149 0.94 26.13 -1.01
CA ALA A 149 1.22 27.19 -0.04
C ALA A 149 0.73 28.59 -0.49
N SER A 150 0.01 28.70 -1.61
CA SER A 150 -0.36 29.98 -2.22
C SER A 150 -1.69 30.56 -1.75
N ALA A 151 -2.41 29.88 -0.87
CA ALA A 151 -3.68 30.36 -0.32
C ALA A 151 -3.74 30.10 1.21
N PRO A 152 -4.55 30.83 1.98
CA PRO A 152 -4.74 30.46 3.37
C PRO A 152 -5.24 29.02 3.46
N GLY A 153 -4.42 28.15 4.06
CA GLY A 153 -4.60 26.70 4.26
C GLY A 153 -5.92 26.05 3.87
N PRO A 154 -6.04 24.77 3.94
CA PRO A 154 -5.15 23.80 4.59
C PRO A 154 -3.89 23.46 3.78
N TYR A 155 -2.83 23.06 4.46
CA TYR A 155 -1.55 22.70 3.86
C TYR A 155 -1.25 21.21 4.06
N LEU A 156 -0.46 20.64 3.16
CA LEU A 156 0.18 19.35 3.41
C LEU A 156 1.37 19.55 4.37
N GLY A 157 1.58 18.65 5.30
CA GLY A 157 2.73 18.70 6.21
C GLY A 157 4.06 18.79 5.44
N ALA A 158 4.99 19.61 5.93
CA ALA A 158 6.22 19.95 5.19
C ALA A 158 7.03 18.72 4.75
N ASN A 159 7.09 17.67 5.59
CA ASN A 159 7.77 16.40 5.25
C ASN A 159 7.04 15.58 4.20
N ASP A 160 5.77 15.84 3.98
CA ASP A 160 4.91 15.07 3.08
C ASP A 160 4.82 15.70 1.69
N VAL A 161 5.23 16.96 1.52
CA VAL A 161 5.26 17.64 0.22
C VAL A 161 6.14 16.88 -0.78
N LYS A 162 7.34 16.46 -0.34
CA LYS A 162 8.22 15.65 -1.18
C LYS A 162 7.58 14.30 -1.51
N SER A 163 6.97 13.64 -0.52
CA SER A 163 6.27 12.37 -0.72
C SER A 163 5.10 12.51 -1.68
N GLY A 164 4.36 13.63 -1.61
CA GLY A 164 3.28 13.94 -2.55
C GLY A 164 3.77 14.08 -3.99
N LYS A 165 4.89 14.77 -4.20
CA LYS A 165 5.54 14.86 -5.53
C LYS A 165 6.01 13.48 -6.01
N ASP A 166 6.73 12.73 -5.17
CA ASP A 166 7.24 11.40 -5.52
C ASP A 166 6.10 10.44 -5.94
N VAL A 167 4.93 10.55 -5.30
CA VAL A 167 3.75 9.73 -5.63
C VAL A 167 3.11 10.17 -6.95
N ILE A 168 2.97 11.47 -7.18
CA ILE A 168 2.43 12.01 -8.44
C ILE A 168 3.36 11.63 -9.59
N ASP A 169 4.67 11.86 -9.45
CA ASP A 169 5.67 11.54 -10.49
C ASP A 169 5.73 10.03 -10.81
N GLN A 170 5.39 9.20 -9.84
CA GLN A 170 5.34 7.74 -10.00
C GLN A 170 4.00 7.24 -10.57
N SER A 171 2.98 8.09 -10.60
CA SER A 171 1.65 7.75 -11.08
C SER A 171 1.57 7.90 -12.59
N GLU A 172 0.90 6.95 -13.26
CA GLU A 172 0.75 6.96 -14.71
C GLU A 172 -0.70 7.24 -15.11
N PRO A 173 -0.92 7.90 -16.25
CA PRO A 173 -2.26 8.03 -16.83
C PRO A 173 -2.88 6.66 -17.12
N GLY A 174 -4.20 6.55 -16.98
CA GLY A 174 -4.91 5.31 -17.28
C GLY A 174 -4.79 4.24 -16.17
N PRO A 175 -5.29 4.50 -14.96
CA PRO A 175 -5.14 3.61 -13.83
C PRO A 175 -5.78 2.24 -14.08
N ASP A 176 -5.08 1.17 -13.70
CA ASP A 176 -5.63 -0.18 -13.72
C ASP A 176 -6.80 -0.36 -12.72
N MET A 177 -7.48 -1.52 -12.79
CA MET A 177 -8.66 -1.77 -11.96
C MET A 177 -8.38 -1.65 -10.46
N LYS A 178 -7.21 -2.10 -9.98
CA LYS A 178 -6.83 -2.03 -8.56
C LYS A 178 -6.55 -0.61 -8.11
N VAL A 179 -5.90 0.17 -8.98
CA VAL A 179 -5.69 1.61 -8.75
C VAL A 179 -7.03 2.34 -8.75
N LYS A 180 -7.97 2.00 -9.66
CA LYS A 180 -9.31 2.58 -9.69
C LYS A 180 -10.09 2.35 -8.39
N GLU A 181 -10.01 1.16 -7.80
CA GLU A 181 -10.60 0.88 -6.49
C GLU A 181 -10.00 1.78 -5.40
N LYS A 182 -8.66 1.93 -5.38
CA LYS A 182 -7.97 2.81 -4.43
C LYS A 182 -8.34 4.28 -4.60
N ILE A 183 -8.47 4.74 -5.85
CA ILE A 183 -8.91 6.10 -6.17
C ILE A 183 -10.35 6.32 -5.70
N THR A 184 -11.23 5.33 -5.83
CA THR A 184 -12.61 5.40 -5.30
C THR A 184 -12.60 5.61 -3.78
N ASN A 185 -11.74 4.89 -3.05
CA ASN A 185 -11.57 5.09 -1.62
C ASN A 185 -11.01 6.49 -1.32
N ALA A 186 -10.01 6.96 -2.07
CA ALA A 186 -9.46 8.29 -1.92
C ALA A 186 -10.51 9.40 -2.11
N LYS A 187 -11.40 9.25 -3.10
CA LYS A 187 -12.55 10.16 -3.31
C LYS A 187 -13.47 10.23 -2.09
N ASN A 188 -13.82 9.06 -1.52
CA ASN A 188 -14.67 8.99 -0.35
C ASN A 188 -14.03 9.64 0.88
N ILE A 189 -12.73 9.42 1.07
CA ILE A 189 -11.95 10.06 2.15
C ILE A 189 -11.88 11.57 1.93
N THR A 190 -11.65 12.03 0.70
CA THR A 190 -11.65 13.47 0.36
C THR A 190 -13.01 14.11 0.67
N LYS A 191 -14.11 13.43 0.33
CA LYS A 191 -15.47 13.89 0.67
C LYS A 191 -15.66 14.00 2.18
N TRP A 192 -15.17 13.02 2.92
CA TRP A 192 -15.22 13.05 4.38
C TRP A 192 -14.37 14.22 4.93
N LEU A 193 -13.14 14.44 4.43
CA LEU A 193 -12.29 15.56 4.82
C LEU A 193 -12.99 16.91 4.59
N ASN A 194 -13.63 17.10 3.44
CA ASN A 194 -14.39 18.31 3.13
C ASN A 194 -15.51 18.55 4.13
N ASN A 195 -16.31 17.53 4.43
CA ASN A 195 -17.42 17.62 5.39
C ASN A 195 -16.91 17.85 6.82
N HIS A 196 -15.82 17.20 7.19
CA HIS A 196 -15.20 17.35 8.50
C HIS A 196 -14.64 18.76 8.70
N ASN A 197 -13.98 19.30 7.67
CA ASN A 197 -13.42 20.66 7.68
C ASN A 197 -14.49 21.76 7.88
N GLN A 198 -15.73 21.55 7.45
CA GLN A 198 -16.82 22.50 7.69
C GLN A 198 -17.14 22.67 9.16
N LYS A 199 -16.98 21.59 9.95
CA LYS A 199 -17.25 21.58 11.39
C LYS A 199 -16.01 21.87 12.24
N HIS A 200 -14.86 21.42 11.75
CA HIS A 200 -13.57 21.47 12.44
C HIS A 200 -12.53 21.97 11.46
N PRO A 201 -12.29 23.30 11.35
CA PRO A 201 -11.39 23.87 10.38
C PRO A 201 -9.97 23.29 10.47
N ILE A 202 -9.55 22.66 9.40
CA ILE A 202 -8.24 21.98 9.28
C ILE A 202 -7.21 22.99 8.78
N ALA A 203 -6.06 23.08 9.47
CA ALA A 203 -4.92 23.89 9.07
C ALA A 203 -3.91 23.09 8.26
N GLU A 204 -3.62 21.86 8.68
CA GLU A 204 -2.62 21.01 8.06
C GLU A 204 -3.08 19.55 8.03
N VAL A 205 -2.71 18.83 6.97
CA VAL A 205 -2.90 17.38 6.84
C VAL A 205 -1.53 16.73 6.72
N TYR A 206 -1.29 15.67 7.48
CA TYR A 206 -0.04 14.93 7.49
C TYR A 206 -0.29 13.48 7.08
N TRP A 207 0.68 12.91 6.38
CA TRP A 207 0.75 11.48 6.11
C TRP A 207 1.62 10.79 7.15
N GLY A 208 1.04 9.91 7.93
CA GLY A 208 1.71 9.26 9.05
C GLY A 208 2.68 8.12 8.70
N TYR A 209 3.00 7.92 7.44
CA TYR A 209 3.79 6.77 6.98
C TYR A 209 5.27 6.84 7.38
N ARG A 210 5.95 7.95 7.09
CA ARG A 210 7.40 8.06 7.34
C ARG A 210 7.73 8.57 8.74
N ALA A 211 6.95 9.49 9.22
CA ALA A 211 7.10 10.06 10.55
C ALA A 211 5.75 10.56 11.03
N LYS A 212 5.50 10.41 12.32
CA LYS A 212 4.33 11.04 12.94
C LYS A 212 4.58 12.56 13.08
N PRO A 213 3.52 13.39 13.04
CA PRO A 213 3.64 14.81 13.30
C PRO A 213 4.25 15.09 14.67
N LYS A 214 4.89 16.24 14.83
CA LYS A 214 5.45 16.65 16.11
C LYS A 214 4.37 16.65 17.21
N GLY A 215 4.63 15.98 18.31
CA GLY A 215 3.71 15.86 19.45
C GLY A 215 2.77 14.64 19.37
N VAL A 216 2.83 13.86 18.31
CA VAL A 216 2.11 12.58 18.19
C VAL A 216 3.02 11.45 18.60
N ASP A 217 2.50 10.51 19.40
CA ASP A 217 3.21 9.29 19.78
C ASP A 217 3.62 8.49 18.53
N PRO A 218 4.88 8.05 18.41
CA PRO A 218 5.34 7.23 17.28
C PRO A 218 4.54 5.93 17.09
N SER A 219 3.95 5.39 18.15
CA SER A 219 3.11 4.18 18.10
C SER A 219 1.66 4.44 17.68
N ASN A 220 1.26 5.70 17.50
CA ASN A 220 -0.10 6.04 17.11
C ASN A 220 -0.46 5.37 15.77
N PRO A 221 -1.58 4.62 15.68
CA PRO A 221 -1.94 3.85 14.49
C PRO A 221 -2.53 4.70 13.35
N GLY A 222 -2.65 6.01 13.51
CA GLY A 222 -3.18 6.89 12.48
C GLY A 222 -2.37 6.83 11.19
N ASP A 223 -3.07 6.75 10.05
CA ASP A 223 -2.50 6.76 8.71
C ASP A 223 -2.38 8.20 8.19
N ILE A 224 -3.36 9.06 8.52
CA ILE A 224 -3.31 10.51 8.30
C ILE A 224 -3.58 11.24 9.62
N PHE A 225 -3.07 12.47 9.73
CA PHE A 225 -3.29 13.32 10.89
C PHE A 225 -3.79 14.68 10.44
N LEU A 226 -4.82 15.18 11.12
CA LEU A 226 -5.42 16.48 10.87
C LEU A 226 -5.02 17.42 12.01
N LYS A 227 -4.34 18.51 11.70
CA LYS A 227 -4.09 19.59 12.64
C LYS A 227 -5.13 20.67 12.42
N TYR A 228 -5.87 20.99 13.43
CA TYR A 228 -6.90 22.03 13.38
C TYR A 228 -6.34 23.43 13.57
N GLN A 229 -7.09 24.44 13.16
CA GLN A 229 -6.71 25.85 13.34
C GLN A 229 -6.60 26.23 14.82
N ASN A 230 -7.33 25.57 15.73
CA ASN A 230 -7.23 25.76 17.16
C ASN A 230 -6.05 25.02 17.83
N GLY A 231 -5.16 24.38 17.04
CA GLY A 231 -3.99 23.65 17.51
C GLY A 231 -4.24 22.19 17.90
N GLY A 232 -5.49 21.73 17.97
CA GLY A 232 -5.83 20.32 18.23
C GLY A 232 -5.38 19.42 17.09
N MET A 233 -5.19 18.11 17.37
CA MET A 233 -4.79 17.11 16.37
C MET A 233 -5.65 15.86 16.47
N LEU A 234 -6.05 15.33 15.30
CA LEU A 234 -6.78 14.07 15.16
C LEU A 234 -5.98 13.10 14.27
N GLY A 235 -5.70 11.91 14.79
CA GLY A 235 -5.20 10.79 13.99
C GLY A 235 -6.37 9.99 13.40
N VAL A 236 -6.32 9.71 12.10
CA VAL A 236 -7.35 8.94 11.39
C VAL A 236 -6.71 7.68 10.82
N SER A 237 -7.19 6.51 11.25
CA SER A 237 -6.77 5.25 10.64
C SER A 237 -7.72 4.90 9.50
N LEU A 238 -7.15 4.71 8.31
CA LEU A 238 -7.87 4.42 7.08
C LEU A 238 -7.91 2.92 6.83
N LYS A 239 -9.09 2.37 6.62
CA LYS A 239 -9.27 0.95 6.26
C LYS A 239 -9.95 0.86 4.91
N ALA A 240 -9.25 0.29 3.93
CA ALA A 240 -9.81 0.00 2.63
C ALA A 240 -10.58 -1.33 2.70
N GLY A 241 -11.90 -1.27 2.66
CA GLY A 241 -12.79 -2.41 2.50
C GLY A 241 -13.23 -2.57 1.05
N THR A 242 -13.24 -3.79 0.53
CA THR A 242 -13.76 -4.09 -0.83
C THR A 242 -15.26 -4.35 -0.85
N SER A 243 -15.92 -4.40 0.32
CA SER A 243 -17.37 -4.53 0.44
C SER A 243 -17.85 -3.97 1.77
N ALA A 244 -19.09 -3.46 1.80
CA ALA A 244 -19.74 -2.98 3.02
C ALA A 244 -19.92 -4.06 4.11
N SER A 245 -19.75 -5.33 3.77
CA SER A 245 -19.86 -6.46 4.69
C SER A 245 -18.55 -6.83 5.39
N LYS A 246 -17.44 -6.21 5.02
CA LYS A 246 -16.15 -6.39 5.71
C LYS A 246 -15.93 -5.24 6.66
N GLU A 247 -16.43 -5.36 7.87
CA GLU A 247 -16.01 -4.46 8.95
C GLU A 247 -14.48 -4.45 9.07
N PRO A 248 -13.88 -3.28 9.33
CA PRO A 248 -12.45 -3.19 9.57
C PRO A 248 -12.12 -4.11 10.76
N ILE A 249 -11.34 -5.15 10.50
CA ILE A 249 -10.81 -5.97 11.58
C ILE A 249 -9.81 -5.10 12.33
N LEU A 250 -10.03 -4.91 13.63
CA LEU A 250 -9.07 -4.30 14.53
C LEU A 250 -7.77 -5.15 14.50
N ASN A 251 -6.86 -4.76 13.64
CA ASN A 251 -5.56 -5.42 13.48
C ASN A 251 -4.58 -4.97 14.56
N THR A 252 -5.08 -4.28 15.57
CA THR A 252 -4.30 -3.69 16.63
C THR A 252 -4.16 -4.71 17.74
N TYR A 253 -2.96 -4.87 18.22
CA TYR A 253 -2.69 -5.61 19.44
C TYR A 253 -3.53 -4.98 20.57
N VAL A 254 -4.48 -5.72 21.07
CA VAL A 254 -5.43 -5.23 22.08
C VAL A 254 -4.73 -4.91 23.41
N LYS A 255 -3.59 -5.56 23.68
CA LYS A 255 -2.78 -5.27 24.88
C LYS A 255 -2.48 -3.77 25.04
N PRO A 256 -2.01 -3.02 24.01
CA PRO A 256 -1.80 -1.57 24.15
C PRO A 256 -3.04 -0.77 24.56
N LEU A 257 -4.23 -1.20 24.16
CA LEU A 257 -5.48 -0.57 24.59
C LEU A 257 -5.69 -0.73 26.11
N PHE A 258 -5.55 -1.95 26.61
CA PHE A 258 -5.65 -2.21 28.04
C PHE A 258 -4.56 -1.53 28.85
N ASP A 259 -3.33 -1.46 28.32
CA ASP A 259 -2.22 -0.73 28.94
C ASP A 259 -2.52 0.78 29.00
N TYR A 260 -3.07 1.36 27.91
CA TYR A 260 -3.46 2.77 27.85
C TYR A 260 -4.54 3.14 28.88
N TYR A 261 -5.54 2.26 29.08
CA TYR A 261 -6.58 2.44 30.09
C TYR A 261 -6.16 2.01 31.50
N GLY A 262 -4.89 1.67 31.73
CA GLY A 262 -4.39 1.25 33.04
C GLY A 262 -4.95 -0.09 33.54
N LYS A 263 -5.43 -0.93 32.62
CA LYS A 263 -6.07 -2.24 32.94
C LYS A 263 -5.28 -3.45 32.39
N PRO A 264 -3.95 -3.56 32.56
CA PRO A 264 -3.17 -4.68 32.00
C PRO A 264 -3.56 -6.04 32.59
N SER A 265 -4.04 -6.08 33.85
CA SER A 265 -4.54 -7.31 34.48
C SER A 265 -5.81 -7.85 33.83
N ASP A 266 -6.68 -6.99 33.34
CA ASP A 266 -7.92 -7.37 32.68
C ASP A 266 -7.67 -7.97 31.30
N TYR A 267 -6.67 -7.46 30.59
CA TYR A 267 -6.15 -8.10 29.38
C TYR A 267 -5.68 -9.54 29.62
N LEU A 268 -4.92 -9.77 30.71
CA LEU A 268 -4.44 -11.11 31.06
C LEU A 268 -5.58 -12.05 31.41
N LYS A 269 -6.57 -11.61 32.18
CA LYS A 269 -7.77 -12.38 32.50
C LYS A 269 -8.55 -12.74 31.24
N LEU A 270 -8.80 -11.78 30.36
CA LEU A 270 -9.49 -11.99 29.09
C LEU A 270 -8.72 -12.98 28.22
N LYS A 271 -7.41 -12.82 28.10
CA LYS A 271 -6.53 -13.74 27.38
C LYS A 271 -6.64 -15.17 27.92
N GLN A 272 -6.57 -15.33 29.25
CA GLN A 272 -6.67 -16.64 29.90
C GLN A 272 -8.04 -17.29 29.72
N SER A 273 -9.13 -16.51 29.71
CA SER A 273 -10.48 -17.03 29.49
C SER A 273 -10.72 -17.51 28.05
N LEU A 274 -10.00 -16.95 27.07
CA LEU A 274 -10.14 -17.28 25.67
C LEU A 274 -9.25 -18.47 25.24
N TYR A 275 -8.12 -18.69 25.91
CA TYR A 275 -7.16 -19.75 25.54
C TYR A 275 -7.76 -21.17 25.48
N PRO A 276 -8.62 -21.61 26.41
CA PRO A 276 -9.26 -22.92 26.32
C PRO A 276 -10.11 -23.08 25.06
N GLN A 277 -10.90 -22.08 24.72
CA GLN A 277 -11.78 -22.08 23.54
C GLN A 277 -10.97 -22.16 22.23
N TYR A 278 -9.80 -21.55 22.16
CA TYR A 278 -8.92 -21.62 20.99
C TYR A 278 -8.26 -22.99 20.85
N ARG A 279 -7.86 -23.62 21.96
CA ARG A 279 -7.29 -24.98 21.95
C ARG A 279 -8.31 -26.01 21.50
N GLU A 280 -9.56 -25.90 21.96
CA GLU A 280 -10.66 -26.77 21.53
C GLU A 280 -10.95 -26.60 20.03
N ALA A 281 -10.79 -25.38 19.49
CA ALA A 281 -10.94 -25.11 18.06
C ALA A 281 -9.72 -25.52 17.22
N GLY A 282 -8.68 -26.12 17.80
CA GLY A 282 -7.47 -26.56 17.10
C GLY A 282 -6.59 -25.44 16.53
N VAL A 283 -6.74 -24.22 17.06
CA VAL A 283 -5.98 -23.04 16.60
C VAL A 283 -4.64 -23.01 17.33
N ASN A 284 -3.53 -22.90 16.58
CA ASN A 284 -2.21 -22.79 17.18
C ASN A 284 -2.02 -21.41 17.85
N GLU A 285 -1.10 -21.32 18.80
CA GLU A 285 -0.88 -20.13 19.63
C GLU A 285 -0.45 -18.89 18.81
N GLN A 286 0.13 -19.08 17.64
CA GLN A 286 0.59 -18.02 16.76
C GLN A 286 -0.55 -17.46 15.91
N ASP A 287 -1.51 -18.28 15.50
CA ASP A 287 -2.70 -17.87 14.77
C ASP A 287 -3.73 -17.19 15.69
N ILE A 288 -3.77 -17.56 16.97
CA ILE A 288 -4.55 -16.87 18.00
C ILE A 288 -4.18 -15.38 18.09
N ARG A 289 -2.89 -15.05 17.89
CA ARG A 289 -2.42 -13.66 17.94
C ARG A 289 -2.85 -12.83 16.74
N THR A 290 -3.10 -13.42 15.58
CA THR A 290 -3.17 -12.66 14.32
C THR A 290 -4.53 -12.63 13.65
N LYS A 291 -5.36 -13.67 13.77
CA LYS A 291 -6.62 -13.73 13.00
C LYS A 291 -7.87 -13.90 13.87
N TRP A 292 -7.80 -14.70 14.90
CA TRP A 292 -8.96 -15.07 15.72
C TRP A 292 -9.12 -14.20 16.97
N GLY A 293 -8.01 -13.89 17.62
CA GLY A 293 -8.02 -13.05 18.80
C GLY A 293 -8.66 -11.68 18.57
N SER A 294 -8.46 -11.12 17.37
CA SER A 294 -8.98 -9.79 17.02
C SER A 294 -10.50 -9.78 16.84
N SER A 295 -11.09 -10.80 16.18
CA SER A 295 -12.54 -10.80 15.93
C SER A 295 -13.36 -11.18 17.17
N GLN A 296 -12.89 -12.12 17.96
CA GLN A 296 -13.54 -12.50 19.23
C GLN A 296 -13.42 -11.39 20.28
N LEU A 297 -12.29 -10.69 20.29
CA LEU A 297 -12.10 -9.58 21.18
C LEU A 297 -12.96 -8.37 20.77
N ALA A 298 -13.13 -8.09 19.48
CA ALA A 298 -14.07 -7.08 19.00
C ALA A 298 -15.51 -7.41 19.41
N GLN A 299 -15.91 -8.70 19.37
CA GLN A 299 -17.20 -9.15 19.87
C GLN A 299 -17.33 -8.97 21.38
N GLN A 300 -16.28 -9.26 22.16
CA GLN A 300 -16.26 -9.08 23.61
C GLN A 300 -16.28 -7.59 23.98
N LEU A 301 -15.55 -6.73 23.26
CA LEU A 301 -15.61 -5.29 23.43
C LEU A 301 -17.00 -4.74 23.07
N GLY A 302 -17.61 -5.18 21.99
CA GLY A 302 -18.98 -4.80 21.63
C GLY A 302 -20.03 -5.29 22.65
N LYS A 303 -19.77 -6.42 23.33
CA LYS A 303 -20.59 -6.87 24.45
C LYS A 303 -20.38 -6.00 25.70
N PHE A 304 -19.12 -5.69 26.01
CA PHE A 304 -18.75 -4.81 27.12
C PHE A 304 -19.32 -3.38 26.93
N GLU A 305 -19.26 -2.82 25.72
CA GLU A 305 -19.89 -1.56 25.37
C GLU A 305 -21.38 -1.53 25.67
N LYS A 306 -22.11 -2.60 25.27
CA LYS A 306 -23.54 -2.71 25.52
C LYS A 306 -23.89 -2.87 27.00
N GLU A 307 -23.08 -3.60 27.73
CA GLU A 307 -23.28 -3.88 29.16
C GLU A 307 -22.80 -2.74 30.07
N ASN A 308 -21.83 -1.94 29.62
CA ASN A 308 -21.16 -0.90 30.42
C ASN A 308 -20.92 0.40 29.61
N PRO A 309 -21.96 1.04 29.05
CA PRO A 309 -21.79 2.17 28.14
C PRO A 309 -21.05 3.35 28.78
N LYS A 310 -21.25 3.60 30.09
CA LYS A 310 -20.57 4.70 30.81
C LYS A 310 -19.07 4.47 31.07
N GLU A 311 -18.61 3.21 31.05
CA GLU A 311 -17.18 2.88 31.19
C GLU A 311 -16.46 2.81 29.86
N TYR A 312 -17.20 2.53 28.80
CA TYR A 312 -16.67 2.49 27.44
C TYR A 312 -16.40 3.88 26.87
N ASP A 313 -17.23 4.85 27.22
CA ASP A 313 -17.10 6.26 26.81
C ASP A 313 -16.03 7.05 27.58
N ARG A 314 -15.37 6.43 28.56
CA ARG A 314 -14.24 6.99 29.33
C ARG A 314 -12.91 6.52 28.77
#